data_62c728793694c5acb7487094606301c9
#
_entry.id   62c728793694c5acb7487094606301c9
#
_cell.length_a   1.000
_cell.length_b   1.000
_cell.length_c   1.000
_cell.angle_alpha   90.00
_cell.angle_beta   90.00
_cell.angle_gamma   90.00
#
_symmetry.space_group_name_H-M   'P 1'
#
loop_
_entity.id
_entity.type
_entity.pdbx_description
1 polymer ?
#
loop_
_entity_poly.entity_id
_entity_poly.type
_entity_poly.pdbx_seq_one_letter_code
_entity_poly.pdbx_strand_id
1 'polypeptide(L)'
;EIRLSLVGSEMCIRDRRSETNIIRFNNHIFTAATDYLNGVYKKQLNKDCQDLQKAYADVVQESPLNTQKGYVKASFLEPDEEHDYTEQTLISLGEEVEHLLASGIHLNDITILVRKNKSIPRIADYFDKELHYKIVSDEAFRLDASLAICMMLDALRYLSDENNKIARAQLAIAYQNEVLQKGLDWNTLLLLPTESYLPTAFLDKIKEFRLMPLYELLEELFSLFEMNRIKEQDAYLFAFFDAVTDYLQNNSSELDGFIRYWDETLCSKTIPSGEIEGIRIFSIHKSKGLEFHTVLLPFCDWKLENETNNQLVWCAPQEAPFNALDILPINYSTQMAESIYGNDYLHERLQLWVDNLNLLYVAFTRAGKNLIIWSKKGQKGTMSELLANVLPVVALKEDIEWDEECYEQGELCSSEEEKAK
;
A
#
# COMPACT_ATOMS: atom_id res chain seq x y z
N GLU A 1 -0.51 -29.94 -0.50
CA GLU A 1 0.23 -28.94 -1.32
C GLU A 1 0.02 -27.59 -0.67
N ILE A 2 1.09 -27.03 -0.10
CA ILE A 2 1.09 -25.67 0.45
C ILE A 2 0.86 -24.74 -0.74
N ARG A 3 -0.24 -23.99 -0.72
CA ARG A 3 -0.55 -23.02 -1.78
C ARG A 3 0.49 -21.90 -1.77
N LEU A 4 1.47 -21.99 -2.64
CA LEU A 4 2.42 -20.94 -3.05
C LEU A 4 1.71 -19.82 -3.86
N SER A 5 0.45 -19.52 -3.57
CA SER A 5 -0.40 -18.71 -4.44
C SER A 5 -0.03 -17.23 -4.51
N LEU A 6 0.75 -16.70 -3.57
CA LEU A 6 1.28 -15.32 -3.61
C LEU A 6 2.68 -15.22 -4.24
N VAL A 7 3.39 -16.32 -4.32
CA VAL A 7 4.81 -16.36 -4.75
C VAL A 7 4.99 -17.16 -6.03
N GLY A 8 4.02 -17.98 -6.43
CA GLY A 8 4.17 -19.08 -7.38
C GLY A 8 4.41 -18.76 -8.84
N SER A 9 4.38 -17.53 -9.33
CA SER A 9 4.69 -17.22 -10.74
C SER A 9 5.60 -16.02 -10.97
N GLU A 10 5.95 -15.27 -9.91
CA GLU A 10 6.72 -14.04 -10.01
C GLU A 10 7.96 -14.00 -9.10
N MET A 11 8.35 -15.13 -8.48
CA MET A 11 9.69 -15.25 -7.92
C MET A 11 10.66 -15.32 -9.08
N CYS A 12 11.03 -14.17 -9.61
CA CYS A 12 12.10 -14.08 -10.58
C CYS A 12 13.39 -14.45 -9.88
N ILE A 13 13.92 -15.65 -10.20
CA ILE A 13 15.26 -16.13 -9.82
C ILE A 13 16.35 -15.12 -10.26
N ARG A 14 16.06 -14.22 -11.19
CA ARG A 14 16.91 -13.11 -11.63
C ARG A 14 16.23 -11.78 -11.31
N ASP A 15 16.37 -11.33 -10.09
CA ASP A 15 16.11 -9.92 -9.77
C ASP A 15 17.25 -9.09 -10.36
N ARG A 16 16.92 -8.27 -11.36
CA ARG A 16 17.85 -7.33 -11.99
C ARG A 16 17.63 -5.90 -11.49
N ARG A 17 16.75 -5.73 -10.53
CA ARG A 17 16.22 -4.43 -10.10
C ARG A 17 16.92 -3.92 -8.85
N SER A 18 17.19 -4.81 -7.88
CA SER A 18 17.81 -4.43 -6.61
C SER A 18 19.33 -4.46 -6.69
N GLU A 19 19.99 -3.58 -5.94
CA GLU A 19 21.44 -3.58 -5.77
C GLU A 19 21.93 -4.80 -4.99
N THR A 20 23.19 -5.15 -5.18
CA THR A 20 23.79 -6.40 -4.72
C THR A 20 23.67 -6.61 -3.21
N ASN A 21 23.86 -5.56 -2.38
CA ASN A 21 23.78 -5.70 -0.93
C ASN A 21 22.35 -6.04 -0.48
N ILE A 22 21.32 -5.47 -1.14
CA ILE A 22 19.92 -5.79 -0.84
C ILE A 22 19.61 -7.24 -1.21
N ILE A 23 20.08 -7.71 -2.37
CA ILE A 23 19.89 -9.10 -2.80
C ILE A 23 20.57 -10.06 -1.81
N ARG A 24 21.83 -9.78 -1.40
CA ARG A 24 22.55 -10.61 -0.43
C ARG A 24 21.86 -10.63 0.92
N PHE A 25 21.45 -9.47 1.41
CA PHE A 25 20.64 -9.35 2.63
C PHE A 25 19.37 -10.20 2.54
N ASN A 26 18.58 -10.05 1.47
CA ASN A 26 17.36 -10.81 1.25
C ASN A 26 17.64 -12.33 1.24
N ASN A 27 18.64 -12.79 0.51
CA ASN A 27 19.00 -14.21 0.48
C ASN A 27 19.38 -14.75 1.87
N HIS A 28 20.17 -14.00 2.64
CA HIS A 28 20.61 -14.43 3.96
C HIS A 28 19.48 -14.39 4.99
N ILE A 29 18.65 -13.33 4.98
CA ILE A 29 17.58 -13.18 5.96
C ILE A 29 16.48 -14.24 5.78
N PHE A 30 16.06 -14.54 4.53
CA PHE A 30 15.02 -15.53 4.29
C PHE A 30 15.52 -16.96 4.52
N THR A 31 16.78 -17.25 4.22
CA THR A 31 17.39 -18.54 4.60
C THR A 31 17.43 -18.70 6.12
N ALA A 32 17.92 -17.71 6.85
CA ALA A 32 17.99 -17.77 8.31
C ALA A 32 16.60 -17.78 8.96
N ALA A 33 15.61 -17.07 8.37
CA ALA A 33 14.22 -17.07 8.85
C ALA A 33 13.57 -18.45 8.73
N THR A 34 13.76 -19.14 7.60
CA THR A 34 13.24 -20.49 7.41
C THR A 34 13.89 -21.49 8.36
N ASP A 35 15.20 -21.38 8.60
CA ASP A 35 15.93 -22.25 9.55
C ASP A 35 15.45 -21.99 10.99
N TYR A 36 15.27 -20.72 11.38
CA TYR A 36 14.73 -20.36 12.69
C TYR A 36 13.32 -20.93 12.92
N LEU A 37 12.40 -20.71 11.97
CA LEU A 37 11.03 -21.18 12.08
C LEU A 37 10.94 -22.71 12.09
N ASN A 38 11.77 -23.41 11.29
CA ASN A 38 11.89 -24.87 11.36
C ASN A 38 12.36 -25.33 12.74
N GLY A 39 13.34 -24.61 13.31
CA GLY A 39 13.82 -24.89 14.67
C GLY A 39 12.73 -24.71 15.73
N VAL A 40 11.91 -23.68 15.62
CA VAL A 40 10.75 -23.43 16.50
C VAL A 40 9.71 -24.55 16.34
N TYR A 41 9.37 -24.90 15.10
CA TYR A 41 8.42 -25.96 14.78
C TYR A 41 8.88 -27.32 15.36
N LYS A 42 10.14 -27.68 15.14
CA LYS A 42 10.73 -28.94 15.66
C LYS A 42 10.71 -29.01 17.19
N LYS A 43 11.03 -27.91 17.86
CA LYS A 43 11.03 -27.86 19.34
C LYS A 43 9.63 -28.05 19.95
N GLN A 44 8.61 -27.49 19.29
CA GLN A 44 7.23 -27.53 19.82
C GLN A 44 6.52 -28.85 19.53
N LEU A 45 6.84 -29.54 18.45
CA LEU A 45 6.05 -30.66 17.91
C LEU A 45 6.81 -31.98 17.81
N ASN A 46 8.11 -31.94 18.08
CA ASN A 46 9.00 -33.09 17.92
C ASN A 46 8.91 -33.77 16.53
N LYS A 47 8.59 -32.96 15.49
CA LYS A 47 8.51 -33.34 14.07
C LYS A 47 9.40 -32.43 13.24
N ASP A 48 10.11 -33.01 12.27
CA ASP A 48 10.83 -32.22 11.27
C ASP A 48 9.84 -31.74 10.20
N CYS A 49 9.89 -30.43 9.88
CA CYS A 49 9.13 -29.86 8.78
C CYS A 49 10.10 -29.44 7.66
N GLN A 50 10.11 -30.20 6.56
CA GLN A 50 10.90 -29.87 5.36
C GLN A 50 10.15 -28.92 4.41
N ASP A 51 8.88 -28.65 4.68
CA ASP A 51 8.01 -27.94 3.74
C ASP A 51 8.35 -26.45 3.65
N LEU A 52 8.77 -25.83 4.78
CA LEU A 52 9.29 -24.45 4.77
C LEU A 52 10.59 -24.34 3.96
N GLN A 53 11.55 -25.27 4.18
CA GLN A 53 12.80 -25.27 3.44
C GLN A 53 12.59 -25.51 1.96
N LYS A 54 11.68 -26.43 1.59
CA LYS A 54 11.32 -26.66 0.18
C LYS A 54 10.64 -25.46 -0.46
N ALA A 55 9.74 -24.78 0.28
CA ALA A 55 9.04 -23.60 -0.21
C ALA A 55 10.00 -22.42 -0.53
N TYR A 56 11.13 -22.35 0.18
CA TYR A 56 12.11 -21.27 0.02
C TYR A 56 13.45 -21.72 -0.61
N ALA A 57 13.58 -22.98 -1.04
CA ALA A 57 14.80 -23.49 -1.68
C ALA A 57 15.13 -22.77 -3.00
N ASP A 58 14.09 -22.36 -3.75
CA ASP A 58 14.22 -21.71 -5.05
C ASP A 58 14.14 -20.16 -4.97
N VAL A 59 14.17 -19.57 -3.76
CA VAL A 59 14.00 -18.11 -3.54
C VAL A 59 15.33 -17.35 -3.65
N VAL A 60 16.46 -18.04 -3.82
CA VAL A 60 17.78 -17.41 -3.93
C VAL A 60 17.85 -16.56 -5.20
N GLN A 61 17.98 -15.25 -5.01
CA GLN A 61 18.14 -14.28 -6.08
C GLN A 61 19.60 -14.23 -6.53
N GLU A 62 19.84 -14.22 -7.85
CA GLU A 62 21.17 -14.02 -8.44
C GLU A 62 21.37 -12.56 -8.79
N SER A 63 22.41 -11.93 -8.22
CA SER A 63 22.82 -10.59 -8.61
C SER A 63 23.56 -10.60 -9.95
N PRO A 64 23.12 -9.81 -10.95
CA PRO A 64 23.85 -9.70 -12.22
C PRO A 64 25.11 -8.82 -12.11
N LEU A 65 25.27 -8.06 -11.03
CA LEU A 65 26.32 -7.07 -10.83
C LEU A 65 27.20 -7.47 -9.64
N ASN A 66 28.51 -7.44 -9.83
CA ASN A 66 29.48 -7.70 -8.77
C ASN A 66 29.86 -6.36 -8.08
N THR A 67 28.85 -5.51 -7.80
CA THR A 67 29.02 -4.22 -7.13
C THR A 67 28.65 -4.37 -5.66
N GLN A 68 29.38 -3.71 -4.75
CA GLN A 68 29.01 -3.65 -3.33
C GLN A 68 28.08 -2.45 -3.07
N LYS A 69 27.12 -2.20 -3.96
CA LYS A 69 26.15 -1.11 -3.84
C LYS A 69 24.87 -1.57 -3.18
N GLY A 70 24.14 -0.61 -2.62
CA GLY A 70 22.87 -0.80 -1.92
C GLY A 70 23.01 -0.66 -0.42
N TYR A 71 22.03 -0.06 0.20
CA TYR A 71 21.98 0.22 1.63
C TYR A 71 20.83 -0.52 2.30
N VAL A 72 21.12 -1.15 3.43
CA VAL A 72 20.12 -1.80 4.27
C VAL A 72 20.34 -1.39 5.72
N LYS A 73 19.27 -0.91 6.36
CA LYS A 73 19.24 -0.58 7.80
C LYS A 73 18.01 -1.21 8.44
N ALA A 74 18.18 -1.86 9.59
CA ALA A 74 17.08 -2.37 10.38
C ALA A 74 17.27 -2.00 11.85
N SER A 75 16.32 -1.24 12.41
CA SER A 75 16.40 -0.71 13.77
C SER A 75 15.28 -1.27 14.64
N PHE A 76 15.61 -1.57 15.90
CA PHE A 76 14.68 -2.01 16.92
C PHE A 76 14.39 -0.87 17.89
N LEU A 77 13.13 -0.46 17.98
CA LEU A 77 12.69 0.62 18.85
C LEU A 77 12.04 0.06 20.14
N GLU A 78 12.38 0.67 21.24
CA GLU A 78 11.74 0.44 22.55
C GLU A 78 10.92 1.67 22.93
N PRO A 79 9.64 1.53 23.36
CA PRO A 79 8.89 2.64 23.93
C PRO A 79 9.58 3.15 25.20
N ASP A 80 9.59 4.45 25.39
CA ASP A 80 10.09 5.13 26.57
C ASP A 80 8.95 5.71 27.44
N GLU A 81 9.29 6.52 28.46
CA GLU A 81 8.30 7.11 29.35
C GLU A 81 7.49 8.25 28.70
N GLU A 82 8.01 8.87 27.62
CA GLU A 82 7.42 10.03 26.96
C GLU A 82 6.64 9.65 25.70
N HIS A 83 7.10 8.60 24.97
CA HIS A 83 6.55 8.23 23.67
C HIS A 83 6.21 6.74 23.58
N ASP A 84 5.03 6.44 23.03
CA ASP A 84 4.68 5.08 22.67
C ASP A 84 5.48 4.60 21.45
N TYR A 85 5.47 3.28 21.19
CA TYR A 85 6.18 2.71 20.04
C TYR A 85 5.79 3.35 18.70
N THR A 86 4.52 3.75 18.57
CA THR A 86 4.05 4.35 17.30
C THR A 86 4.62 5.75 17.13
N GLU A 87 4.65 6.53 18.21
CA GLU A 87 5.22 7.88 18.22
C GLU A 87 6.72 7.85 17.96
N GLN A 88 7.46 6.97 18.63
CA GLN A 88 8.89 6.79 18.36
C GLN A 88 9.16 6.36 16.93
N THR A 89 8.33 5.46 16.36
CA THR A 89 8.47 5.06 14.97
C THR A 89 8.25 6.23 14.02
N LEU A 90 7.27 7.10 14.29
CA LEU A 90 7.01 8.29 13.47
C LEU A 90 8.16 9.30 13.55
N ILE A 91 8.69 9.55 14.76
CA ILE A 91 9.83 10.44 14.97
C ILE A 91 11.06 9.91 14.21
N SER A 92 11.42 8.64 14.42
CA SER A 92 12.56 8.02 13.74
C SER A 92 12.39 7.95 12.23
N LEU A 93 11.15 7.75 11.74
CA LEU A 93 10.81 7.79 10.33
C LEU A 93 11.02 9.19 9.74
N GLY A 94 10.62 10.23 10.47
CA GLY A 94 10.82 11.62 10.07
C GLY A 94 12.30 12.01 10.00
N GLU A 95 13.07 11.69 11.05
CA GLU A 95 14.52 11.91 11.10
C GLU A 95 15.26 11.22 9.93
N GLU A 96 14.86 9.99 9.63
CA GLU A 96 15.44 9.24 8.52
C GLU A 96 15.10 9.86 7.17
N VAL A 97 13.88 10.35 6.97
CA VAL A 97 13.51 11.07 5.74
C VAL A 97 14.34 12.34 5.57
N GLU A 98 14.55 13.12 6.62
CA GLU A 98 15.42 14.30 6.57
C GLU A 98 16.88 13.93 6.24
N HIS A 99 17.38 12.84 6.84
CA HIS A 99 18.71 12.29 6.54
C HIS A 99 18.84 11.85 5.07
N LEU A 100 17.83 11.19 4.52
CA LEU A 100 17.79 10.77 3.12
C LEU A 100 17.79 11.96 2.16
N LEU A 101 17.01 12.99 2.46
CA LEU A 101 16.99 14.24 1.67
C LEU A 101 18.33 14.97 1.72
N ALA A 102 18.96 15.06 2.89
CA ALA A 102 20.29 15.63 3.05
C ALA A 102 21.37 14.85 2.28
N SER A 103 21.15 13.53 2.07
CA SER A 103 22.03 12.65 1.30
C SER A 103 21.77 12.68 -0.22
N GLY A 104 20.91 13.59 -0.70
CA GLY A 104 20.63 13.77 -2.13
C GLY A 104 19.60 12.80 -2.73
N ILE A 105 18.73 12.21 -1.90
CA ILE A 105 17.60 11.42 -2.36
C ILE A 105 16.38 12.35 -2.48
N HIS A 106 15.67 12.27 -3.61
CA HIS A 106 14.49 13.12 -3.84
C HIS A 106 13.25 12.57 -3.13
N LEU A 107 12.32 13.46 -2.74
CA LEU A 107 11.06 13.08 -2.09
C LEU A 107 10.29 12.00 -2.87
N ASN A 108 10.24 12.11 -4.18
CA ASN A 108 9.53 11.17 -5.06
C ASN A 108 10.17 9.78 -5.13
N ASP A 109 11.42 9.66 -4.72
CA ASP A 109 12.17 8.40 -4.68
C ASP A 109 12.03 7.67 -3.35
N ILE A 110 11.37 8.29 -2.37
CA ILE A 110 11.09 7.72 -1.06
C ILE A 110 9.70 7.11 -1.05
N THR A 111 9.62 5.84 -0.65
CA THR A 111 8.34 5.12 -0.54
C THR A 111 8.21 4.45 0.82
N ILE A 112 7.10 4.71 1.50
CA ILE A 112 6.76 4.08 2.77
C ILE A 112 5.83 2.89 2.48
N LEU A 113 6.22 1.71 2.95
CA LEU A 113 5.38 0.50 2.85
C LEU A 113 4.78 0.19 4.23
N VAL A 114 3.46 -0.04 4.26
CA VAL A 114 2.76 -0.40 5.49
C VAL A 114 2.03 -1.73 5.35
N ARG A 115 1.95 -2.48 6.44
CA ARG A 115 1.17 -3.73 6.47
C ARG A 115 -0.34 -3.47 6.44
N LYS A 116 -0.81 -2.41 7.10
CA LYS A 116 -2.24 -2.08 7.27
C LYS A 116 -2.50 -0.65 6.84
N ASN A 117 -3.54 -0.45 6.03
CA ASN A 117 -3.97 0.87 5.58
C ASN A 117 -4.33 1.82 6.74
N LYS A 118 -4.75 1.28 7.90
CA LYS A 118 -5.07 2.08 9.09
C LYS A 118 -3.91 2.93 9.63
N SER A 119 -2.66 2.58 9.28
CA SER A 119 -1.48 3.38 9.66
C SER A 119 -1.25 4.58 8.74
N ILE A 120 -1.81 4.58 7.52
CA ILE A 120 -1.61 5.63 6.52
C ILE A 120 -2.05 7.01 7.02
N PRO A 121 -3.28 7.19 7.56
CA PRO A 121 -3.71 8.51 8.01
C PRO A 121 -2.82 9.09 9.12
N ARG A 122 -2.33 8.24 10.04
CA ARG A 122 -1.47 8.69 11.15
C ARG A 122 -0.09 9.14 10.66
N ILE A 123 0.49 8.40 9.71
CA ILE A 123 1.76 8.78 9.07
C ILE A 123 1.56 10.09 8.29
N ALA A 124 0.50 10.18 7.48
CA ALA A 124 0.23 11.37 6.69
C ALA A 124 0.00 12.63 7.55
N ASP A 125 -0.76 12.50 8.64
CA ASP A 125 -1.01 13.60 9.59
C ASP A 125 0.28 14.08 10.30
N TYR A 126 1.16 13.16 10.67
CA TYR A 126 2.46 13.50 11.26
C TYR A 126 3.36 14.26 10.28
N PHE A 127 3.48 13.75 9.04
CA PHE A 127 4.32 14.38 8.03
C PHE A 127 3.80 15.75 7.58
N ASP A 128 2.48 15.93 7.51
CA ASP A 128 1.86 17.20 7.15
C ASP A 128 2.06 18.27 8.25
N LYS A 129 1.83 17.89 9.52
CA LYS A 129 1.85 18.83 10.64
C LYS A 129 3.26 19.17 11.15
N GLU A 130 4.12 18.16 11.28
CA GLU A 130 5.41 18.33 11.93
C GLU A 130 6.53 18.61 10.91
N LEU A 131 6.49 17.97 9.73
CA LEU A 131 7.57 18.03 8.75
C LEU A 131 7.22 18.82 7.50
N HIS A 132 5.93 19.12 7.29
CA HIS A 132 5.41 19.83 6.10
C HIS A 132 5.76 19.12 4.77
N TYR A 133 5.86 17.78 4.79
CA TYR A 133 6.04 16.96 3.59
C TYR A 133 4.72 16.32 3.19
N LYS A 134 4.41 16.38 1.89
CA LYS A 134 3.21 15.75 1.32
C LYS A 134 3.39 14.23 1.24
N ILE A 135 2.47 13.49 1.85
CA ILE A 135 2.33 12.05 1.68
C ILE A 135 1.31 11.77 0.57
N VAL A 136 1.71 10.97 -0.40
CA VAL A 136 0.88 10.61 -1.55
C VAL A 136 0.55 9.13 -1.48
N SER A 137 -0.72 8.82 -1.18
CA SER A 137 -1.20 7.43 -1.13
C SER A 137 -1.58 6.92 -2.53
N ASP A 138 -1.67 5.59 -2.68
CA ASP A 138 -2.14 4.94 -3.91
C ASP A 138 -3.53 5.44 -4.33
N GLU A 139 -4.40 5.71 -3.37
CA GLU A 139 -5.72 6.28 -3.64
C GLU A 139 -5.67 7.70 -4.20
N ALA A 140 -4.63 8.48 -3.84
CA ALA A 140 -4.43 9.81 -4.40
C ALA A 140 -4.08 9.81 -5.90
N PHE A 141 -3.63 8.68 -6.44
CA PHE A 141 -3.37 8.58 -7.89
C PHE A 141 -4.59 8.19 -8.71
N ARG A 142 -5.72 7.89 -8.09
CA ARG A 142 -6.95 7.52 -8.80
C ARG A 142 -7.64 8.74 -9.40
N LEU A 143 -8.30 8.55 -10.53
CA LEU A 143 -9.05 9.63 -11.18
C LEU A 143 -10.15 10.21 -10.29
N ASP A 144 -10.78 9.39 -9.42
CA ASP A 144 -11.81 9.85 -8.49
C ASP A 144 -11.27 10.64 -7.28
N ALA A 145 -9.95 10.75 -7.13
CA ALA A 145 -9.32 11.65 -6.17
C ALA A 145 -9.30 13.12 -6.66
N SER A 146 -9.48 13.34 -7.97
CA SER A 146 -9.52 14.69 -8.54
C SER A 146 -10.85 15.36 -8.29
N LEU A 147 -10.80 16.50 -7.62
CA LEU A 147 -11.99 17.30 -7.35
C LEU A 147 -12.62 17.86 -8.63
N ALA A 148 -11.80 18.31 -9.60
CA ALA A 148 -12.30 18.80 -10.87
C ALA A 148 -13.05 17.72 -11.66
N ILE A 149 -12.55 16.49 -11.67
CA ILE A 149 -13.22 15.36 -12.31
C ILE A 149 -14.51 15.03 -11.57
N CYS A 150 -14.49 14.95 -10.23
CA CYS A 150 -15.69 14.71 -9.44
C CYS A 150 -16.77 15.77 -9.71
N MET A 151 -16.40 17.05 -9.82
CA MET A 151 -17.34 18.12 -10.17
C MET A 151 -17.95 17.91 -11.58
N MET A 152 -17.12 17.51 -12.57
CA MET A 152 -17.65 17.18 -13.92
C MET A 152 -18.62 16.01 -13.87
N LEU A 153 -18.30 14.95 -13.15
CA LEU A 153 -19.16 13.78 -12.99
C LEU A 153 -20.47 14.11 -12.27
N ASP A 154 -20.42 14.94 -11.24
CA ASP A 154 -21.63 15.38 -10.54
C ASP A 154 -22.51 16.29 -11.44
N ALA A 155 -21.90 17.13 -12.27
CA ALA A 155 -22.61 17.88 -13.29
C ALA A 155 -23.27 16.94 -14.33
N LEU A 156 -22.57 15.92 -14.82
CA LEU A 156 -23.14 14.92 -15.73
C LEU A 156 -24.29 14.15 -15.10
N ARG A 157 -24.15 13.71 -13.84
CA ARG A 157 -25.21 13.01 -13.09
C ARG A 157 -26.44 13.89 -12.90
N TYR A 158 -26.24 15.19 -12.62
CA TYR A 158 -27.35 16.12 -12.49
C TYR A 158 -28.01 16.41 -13.87
N LEU A 159 -27.24 16.49 -14.94
CA LEU A 159 -27.78 16.61 -16.30
C LEU A 159 -28.55 15.35 -16.73
N SER A 160 -28.12 14.16 -16.34
CA SER A 160 -28.82 12.90 -16.60
C SER A 160 -30.14 12.82 -15.82
N ASP A 161 -30.13 13.14 -14.53
CA ASP A 161 -31.31 13.18 -13.67
C ASP A 161 -31.34 14.45 -12.80
N GLU A 162 -32.22 15.39 -13.15
CA GLU A 162 -32.41 16.65 -12.39
C GLU A 162 -32.92 16.42 -10.96
N ASN A 163 -33.47 15.23 -10.64
CA ASN A 163 -33.90 14.87 -9.31
C ASN A 163 -32.76 14.34 -8.43
N ASN A 164 -31.58 14.16 -8.98
CA ASN A 164 -30.39 13.72 -8.23
C ASN A 164 -29.90 14.86 -7.29
N LYS A 165 -30.52 14.91 -6.12
CA LYS A 165 -30.23 15.95 -5.09
C LYS A 165 -28.80 15.82 -4.54
N ILE A 166 -28.24 14.60 -4.53
CA ILE A 166 -26.90 14.34 -4.00
C ILE A 166 -25.86 14.94 -4.93
N ALA A 167 -25.88 14.57 -6.22
CA ALA A 167 -24.94 15.09 -7.21
C ALA A 167 -25.01 16.63 -7.30
N ARG A 168 -26.23 17.18 -7.29
CA ARG A 168 -26.41 18.62 -7.27
C ARG A 168 -25.83 19.30 -6.02
N ALA A 169 -26.02 18.71 -4.86
CA ALA A 169 -25.48 19.26 -3.60
C ALA A 169 -23.95 19.18 -3.55
N GLN A 170 -23.36 18.07 -4.00
CA GLN A 170 -21.91 17.90 -4.07
C GLN A 170 -21.28 18.91 -5.04
N LEU A 171 -21.87 19.06 -6.23
CA LEU A 171 -21.44 20.06 -7.22
C LEU A 171 -21.50 21.48 -6.67
N ALA A 172 -22.61 21.85 -5.99
CA ALA A 172 -22.79 23.17 -5.42
C ALA A 172 -21.75 23.47 -4.33
N ILE A 173 -21.52 22.56 -3.39
CA ILE A 173 -20.52 22.71 -2.34
C ILE A 173 -19.12 22.84 -2.91
N ALA A 174 -18.74 21.94 -3.83
CA ALA A 174 -17.42 21.97 -4.47
C ALA A 174 -17.20 23.28 -5.21
N TYR A 175 -18.17 23.74 -5.98
CA TYR A 175 -18.07 25.01 -6.69
C TYR A 175 -17.93 26.21 -5.76
N GLN A 176 -18.76 26.31 -4.69
CA GLN A 176 -18.71 27.42 -3.75
C GLN A 176 -17.41 27.46 -2.92
N ASN A 177 -16.92 26.27 -2.50
CA ASN A 177 -15.77 26.23 -1.62
C ASN A 177 -14.45 26.29 -2.38
N GLU A 178 -14.30 25.48 -3.42
CA GLU A 178 -12.99 25.29 -4.06
C GLU A 178 -12.75 26.30 -5.21
N VAL A 179 -13.81 26.69 -5.91
CA VAL A 179 -13.68 27.67 -7.00
C VAL A 179 -13.92 29.08 -6.51
N LEU A 180 -15.01 29.32 -5.76
CA LEU A 180 -15.38 30.64 -5.28
C LEU A 180 -14.84 30.98 -3.89
N GLN A 181 -14.29 30.01 -3.15
CA GLN A 181 -13.70 30.13 -1.80
C GLN A 181 -14.63 30.78 -0.77
N LYS A 182 -15.92 30.45 -0.82
CA LYS A 182 -16.96 31.08 0.03
C LYS A 182 -17.24 30.34 1.35
N GLY A 183 -16.65 29.15 1.57
CA GLY A 183 -16.79 28.41 2.82
C GLY A 183 -18.22 27.95 3.12
N LEU A 184 -18.96 27.45 2.12
CA LEU A 184 -20.32 26.95 2.26
C LEU A 184 -20.28 25.60 3.02
N ASP A 185 -21.03 25.51 4.12
CA ASP A 185 -21.23 24.24 4.84
C ASP A 185 -22.53 23.52 4.45
N TRP A 186 -22.62 22.24 4.81
CA TRP A 186 -23.80 21.42 4.49
C TRP A 186 -25.08 21.92 5.15
N ASN A 187 -25.01 22.53 6.34
CA ASN A 187 -26.19 23.05 7.03
C ASN A 187 -26.72 24.30 6.33
N THR A 188 -25.81 25.17 5.90
CA THR A 188 -26.16 26.38 5.13
C THR A 188 -26.75 26.03 3.77
N LEU A 189 -26.25 24.98 3.12
CA LEU A 189 -26.78 24.48 1.85
C LEU A 189 -28.26 24.09 1.94
N LEU A 190 -28.70 23.58 3.10
CA LEU A 190 -30.10 23.17 3.32
C LEU A 190 -31.06 24.34 3.53
N LEU A 191 -30.57 25.55 3.77
CA LEU A 191 -31.40 26.72 4.03
C LEU A 191 -32.02 27.34 2.77
N LEU A 192 -31.39 27.16 1.62
CA LEU A 192 -31.83 27.68 0.34
C LEU A 192 -31.94 26.56 -0.70
N PRO A 193 -32.72 26.74 -1.78
CA PRO A 193 -32.67 25.82 -2.91
C PRO A 193 -31.24 25.68 -3.43
N THR A 194 -30.78 24.43 -3.59
CA THR A 194 -29.40 24.11 -3.97
C THR A 194 -28.98 24.76 -5.29
N GLU A 195 -29.92 24.99 -6.19
CA GLU A 195 -29.75 25.68 -7.48
C GLU A 195 -29.20 27.10 -7.32
N SER A 196 -29.53 27.78 -6.22
CA SER A 196 -29.05 29.15 -5.94
C SER A 196 -27.52 29.22 -5.76
N TYR A 197 -26.87 28.10 -5.54
CA TYR A 197 -25.43 27.98 -5.35
C TYR A 197 -24.67 27.57 -6.62
N LEU A 198 -25.39 27.30 -7.73
CA LEU A 198 -24.81 26.94 -9.02
C LEU A 198 -24.76 28.14 -9.96
N PRO A 199 -23.87 28.17 -10.97
CA PRO A 199 -23.86 29.21 -11.98
C PRO A 199 -25.19 29.28 -12.74
N THR A 200 -25.79 30.47 -12.87
CA THR A 200 -27.02 30.66 -13.65
C THR A 200 -26.88 30.22 -15.10
N ALA A 201 -25.69 30.47 -15.70
CA ALA A 201 -25.38 30.02 -17.06
C ALA A 201 -25.43 28.50 -17.24
N PHE A 202 -25.16 27.73 -16.17
CA PHE A 202 -25.33 26.28 -16.18
C PHE A 202 -26.83 25.89 -16.16
N LEU A 203 -27.58 26.49 -15.26
CA LEU A 203 -29.01 26.19 -15.08
C LEU A 203 -29.83 26.56 -16.33
N ASP A 204 -29.51 27.68 -16.97
CA ASP A 204 -30.23 28.15 -18.15
C ASP A 204 -30.00 27.24 -19.38
N LYS A 205 -28.85 26.57 -19.45
CA LYS A 205 -28.42 25.75 -20.60
C LYS A 205 -28.59 24.24 -20.41
N ILE A 206 -29.25 23.75 -19.35
CA ILE A 206 -29.40 22.32 -19.07
C ILE A 206 -29.89 21.51 -20.28
N LYS A 207 -30.88 22.05 -21.01
CA LYS A 207 -31.45 21.35 -22.17
C LYS A 207 -30.48 21.30 -23.35
N GLU A 208 -29.63 22.30 -23.52
CA GLU A 208 -28.60 22.36 -24.55
C GLU A 208 -27.46 21.38 -24.22
N PHE A 209 -27.00 21.36 -22.96
CA PHE A 209 -25.96 20.46 -22.49
C PHE A 209 -26.32 18.98 -22.65
N ARG A 210 -27.58 18.62 -22.48
CA ARG A 210 -28.04 17.23 -22.67
C ARG A 210 -27.95 16.73 -24.11
N LEU A 211 -27.91 17.62 -25.06
CA LEU A 211 -27.81 17.30 -26.49
C LEU A 211 -26.39 17.44 -27.04
N MET A 212 -25.48 17.93 -26.21
CA MET A 212 -24.08 18.18 -26.59
C MET A 212 -23.28 16.86 -26.60
N PRO A 213 -22.37 16.66 -27.57
CA PRO A 213 -21.46 15.52 -27.53
C PRO A 213 -20.64 15.51 -26.24
N LEU A 214 -20.38 14.33 -25.68
CA LEU A 214 -19.78 14.17 -24.34
C LEU A 214 -18.47 14.93 -24.16
N TYR A 215 -17.57 14.87 -25.15
CA TYR A 215 -16.26 15.53 -25.05
C TYR A 215 -16.41 17.07 -24.99
N GLU A 216 -17.20 17.63 -25.90
CA GLU A 216 -17.50 19.07 -25.94
C GLU A 216 -18.22 19.54 -24.66
N LEU A 217 -19.15 18.71 -24.14
CA LEU A 217 -19.83 18.96 -22.87
C LEU A 217 -18.85 19.05 -21.69
N LEU A 218 -17.88 18.14 -21.59
CA LEU A 218 -16.88 18.17 -20.53
C LEU A 218 -15.97 19.41 -20.62
N GLU A 219 -15.57 19.82 -21.80
CA GLU A 219 -14.80 21.06 -22.01
C GLU A 219 -15.61 22.30 -21.61
N GLU A 220 -16.90 22.35 -21.99
CA GLU A 220 -17.77 23.47 -21.63
C GLU A 220 -18.04 23.52 -20.13
N LEU A 221 -18.25 22.37 -19.47
CA LEU A 221 -18.40 22.28 -18.01
C LEU A 221 -17.12 22.74 -17.30
N PHE A 222 -15.95 22.30 -17.76
CA PHE A 222 -14.66 22.73 -17.22
C PHE A 222 -14.50 24.26 -17.28
N SER A 223 -14.83 24.85 -18.40
CA SER A 223 -14.77 26.30 -18.61
C SER A 223 -15.81 27.06 -17.79
N LEU A 224 -17.06 26.59 -17.78
CA LEU A 224 -18.19 27.26 -17.12
C LEU A 224 -18.05 27.29 -15.60
N PHE A 225 -17.57 26.19 -15.02
CA PHE A 225 -17.32 26.11 -13.58
C PHE A 225 -15.93 26.65 -13.20
N GLU A 226 -15.17 27.23 -14.12
CA GLU A 226 -13.82 27.80 -13.88
C GLU A 226 -12.88 26.84 -13.13
N MET A 227 -12.92 25.56 -13.49
CA MET A 227 -12.18 24.49 -12.77
C MET A 227 -10.65 24.64 -12.87
N ASN A 228 -10.15 25.47 -13.78
CA ASN A 228 -8.75 25.88 -13.86
C ASN A 228 -8.24 26.64 -12.61
N ARG A 229 -9.14 27.09 -11.74
CA ARG A 229 -8.77 27.70 -10.46
C ARG A 229 -8.39 26.66 -9.40
N ILE A 230 -8.77 25.40 -9.58
CA ILE A 230 -8.43 24.30 -8.67
C ILE A 230 -7.00 23.88 -8.98
N LYS A 231 -6.11 24.01 -8.01
CA LYS A 231 -4.69 23.68 -8.17
C LYS A 231 -4.43 22.19 -8.26
N GLU A 232 -3.30 21.81 -8.85
CA GLU A 232 -2.79 20.43 -8.91
C GLU A 232 -3.74 19.42 -9.56
N GLN A 233 -4.54 19.85 -10.55
CA GLN A 233 -5.48 18.96 -11.24
C GLN A 233 -5.02 18.55 -12.65
N ASP A 234 -3.98 19.14 -13.20
CA ASP A 234 -3.60 18.99 -14.61
C ASP A 234 -3.35 17.53 -15.01
N ALA A 235 -2.58 16.80 -14.20
CA ALA A 235 -2.28 15.38 -14.44
C ALA A 235 -3.54 14.50 -14.52
N TYR A 236 -4.47 14.75 -13.62
CA TYR A 236 -5.74 14.02 -13.59
C TYR A 236 -6.61 14.37 -14.78
N LEU A 237 -6.67 15.65 -15.14
CA LEU A 237 -7.46 16.13 -16.27
C LEU A 237 -6.93 15.57 -17.59
N PHE A 238 -5.62 15.57 -17.83
CA PHE A 238 -5.04 14.95 -19.02
C PHE A 238 -5.40 13.47 -19.10
N ALA A 239 -5.17 12.71 -18.03
CA ALA A 239 -5.48 11.27 -18.00
C ALA A 239 -6.99 10.99 -18.14
N PHE A 240 -7.84 11.89 -17.62
CA PHE A 240 -9.28 11.78 -17.75
C PHE A 240 -9.75 12.02 -19.19
N PHE A 241 -9.30 13.11 -19.85
CA PHE A 241 -9.68 13.40 -21.22
C PHE A 241 -9.13 12.36 -22.20
N ASP A 242 -7.94 11.80 -21.96
CA ASP A 242 -7.43 10.64 -22.71
C ASP A 242 -8.37 9.43 -22.55
N ALA A 243 -8.79 9.14 -21.32
CA ALA A 243 -9.72 8.03 -21.07
C ALA A 243 -11.11 8.25 -21.67
N VAL A 244 -11.60 9.48 -21.71
CA VAL A 244 -12.85 9.85 -22.42
C VAL A 244 -12.69 9.63 -23.91
N THR A 245 -11.56 10.02 -24.49
CA THR A 245 -11.25 9.82 -25.91
C THR A 245 -11.21 8.34 -26.25
N ASP A 246 -10.55 7.52 -25.44
CA ASP A 246 -10.52 6.06 -25.59
C ASP A 246 -11.92 5.43 -25.50
N TYR A 247 -12.74 5.91 -24.57
CA TYR A 247 -14.13 5.46 -24.43
C TYR A 247 -14.94 5.75 -25.71
N LEU A 248 -14.84 6.96 -26.25
CA LEU A 248 -15.59 7.39 -27.43
C LEU A 248 -15.19 6.68 -28.74
N GLN A 249 -13.99 6.07 -28.80
CA GLN A 249 -13.61 5.25 -29.96
C GLN A 249 -14.47 3.99 -30.10
N ASN A 250 -14.98 3.44 -29.00
CA ASN A 250 -15.69 2.15 -28.97
C ASN A 250 -17.13 2.23 -28.48
N ASN A 251 -17.57 3.39 -27.97
CA ASN A 251 -18.89 3.57 -27.35
C ASN A 251 -19.58 4.84 -27.88
N SER A 252 -20.88 4.91 -27.66
CA SER A 252 -21.67 6.12 -27.97
C SER A 252 -21.37 7.25 -26.97
N SER A 253 -21.60 8.49 -27.38
CA SER A 253 -21.48 9.67 -26.51
C SER A 253 -22.66 9.86 -25.55
N GLU A 254 -23.37 8.79 -25.21
CA GLU A 254 -24.54 8.79 -24.33
C GLU A 254 -24.13 9.00 -22.88
N LEU A 255 -24.74 9.99 -22.21
CA LEU A 255 -24.41 10.38 -20.82
C LEU A 255 -24.49 9.22 -19.83
N ASP A 256 -25.61 8.49 -19.83
CA ASP A 256 -25.85 7.38 -18.89
C ASP A 256 -24.86 6.22 -19.10
N GLY A 257 -24.50 5.98 -20.36
CA GLY A 257 -23.51 4.97 -20.72
C GLY A 257 -22.13 5.32 -20.16
N PHE A 258 -21.73 6.60 -20.28
CA PHE A 258 -20.44 7.06 -19.75
C PHE A 258 -20.42 7.09 -18.22
N ILE A 259 -21.48 7.55 -17.54
CA ILE A 259 -21.57 7.57 -16.08
C ILE A 259 -21.43 6.14 -15.53
N ARG A 260 -22.10 5.15 -16.15
CA ARG A 260 -21.96 3.74 -15.76
C ARG A 260 -20.54 3.22 -15.96
N TYR A 261 -19.93 3.53 -17.11
CA TYR A 261 -18.53 3.14 -17.38
C TYR A 261 -17.54 3.78 -16.41
N TRP A 262 -17.80 5.03 -16.01
CA TRP A 262 -17.03 5.68 -14.95
C TRP A 262 -17.14 4.92 -13.63
N ASP A 263 -18.36 4.66 -13.16
CA ASP A 263 -18.60 4.02 -11.86
C ASP A 263 -18.05 2.59 -11.80
N GLU A 264 -18.08 1.85 -12.91
CA GLU A 264 -17.59 0.47 -12.98
C GLU A 264 -16.10 0.34 -13.26
N THR A 265 -15.48 1.29 -13.94
CA THR A 265 -14.13 1.10 -14.51
C THR A 265 -13.20 2.29 -14.28
N LEU A 266 -13.59 3.50 -14.73
CA LEU A 266 -12.68 4.64 -14.77
C LEU A 266 -12.38 5.26 -13.41
N CYS A 267 -13.31 5.24 -12.48
CA CYS A 267 -13.14 5.85 -11.16
C CYS A 267 -11.89 5.34 -10.42
N SER A 268 -11.53 4.07 -10.64
CA SER A 268 -10.36 3.43 -10.04
C SER A 268 -9.10 3.45 -10.91
N LYS A 269 -9.17 3.98 -12.15
CA LYS A 269 -7.99 4.12 -13.02
C LYS A 269 -7.01 5.10 -12.39
N THR A 270 -5.73 4.73 -12.37
CA THR A 270 -4.67 5.54 -11.77
C THR A 270 -3.91 6.34 -12.83
N ILE A 271 -3.47 7.54 -12.46
CA ILE A 271 -2.53 8.35 -13.24
C ILE A 271 -1.08 7.88 -12.99
N PRO A 272 -0.13 8.17 -13.89
CA PRO A 272 1.28 7.87 -13.67
C PRO A 272 1.82 8.54 -12.40
N SER A 273 2.44 7.76 -11.53
CA SER A 273 2.90 8.21 -10.20
C SER A 273 4.02 9.26 -10.23
N GLY A 274 4.64 9.51 -11.37
CA GLY A 274 5.72 10.51 -11.52
C GLY A 274 5.26 11.97 -11.56
N GLU A 275 3.96 12.23 -11.66
CA GLU A 275 3.40 13.56 -11.87
C GLU A 275 2.99 14.30 -10.59
N ILE A 276 2.94 13.59 -9.46
CA ILE A 276 2.62 14.17 -8.15
C ILE A 276 3.87 14.16 -7.28
N GLU A 277 4.30 15.34 -6.82
CA GLU A 277 5.41 15.46 -5.88
C GLU A 277 5.00 15.05 -4.47
N GLY A 278 5.84 14.24 -3.81
CA GLY A 278 5.66 13.81 -2.43
C GLY A 278 6.18 12.42 -2.14
N ILE A 279 6.27 12.08 -0.85
CA ILE A 279 6.64 10.77 -0.37
C ILE A 279 5.47 9.81 -0.64
N ARG A 280 5.74 8.69 -1.29
CA ARG A 280 4.73 7.70 -1.63
C ARG A 280 4.43 6.79 -0.45
N ILE A 281 3.18 6.41 -0.27
CA ILE A 281 2.80 5.42 0.74
C ILE A 281 1.87 4.35 0.14
N PHE A 282 2.24 3.08 0.34
CA PHE A 282 1.48 1.94 -0.15
C PHE A 282 1.32 0.88 0.93
N SER A 283 0.26 0.08 0.85
CA SER A 283 0.28 -1.21 1.54
C SER A 283 1.19 -2.19 0.80
N ILE A 284 1.83 -3.11 1.55
CA ILE A 284 2.73 -4.12 0.97
C ILE A 284 2.03 -4.92 -0.14
N HIS A 285 0.73 -5.24 0.01
CA HIS A 285 -0.02 -5.96 -1.02
C HIS A 285 -0.16 -5.17 -2.33
N LYS A 286 -0.40 -3.87 -2.26
CA LYS A 286 -0.54 -2.99 -3.42
C LYS A 286 0.80 -2.68 -4.10
N SER A 287 1.91 -2.85 -3.38
CA SER A 287 3.26 -2.65 -3.94
C SER A 287 3.75 -3.84 -4.79
N LYS A 288 2.99 -4.95 -4.86
CA LYS A 288 3.37 -6.12 -5.66
C LYS A 288 3.53 -5.74 -7.13
N GLY A 289 4.71 -6.09 -7.72
CA GLY A 289 5.05 -5.76 -9.11
C GLY A 289 5.68 -4.37 -9.31
N LEU A 290 5.62 -3.49 -8.30
CA LEU A 290 6.28 -2.18 -8.35
C LEU A 290 7.73 -2.27 -7.85
N GLU A 291 8.51 -1.26 -8.18
CA GLU A 291 9.89 -1.06 -7.72
C GLU A 291 10.05 0.38 -7.25
N PHE A 292 10.82 0.58 -6.18
CA PHE A 292 11.06 1.89 -5.62
C PHE A 292 12.54 2.08 -5.32
N HIS A 293 13.04 3.28 -5.51
CA HIS A 293 14.44 3.62 -5.22
C HIS A 293 14.78 3.37 -3.74
N THR A 294 14.03 3.98 -2.84
CA THR A 294 14.18 3.87 -1.38
C THR A 294 12.88 3.38 -0.76
N VAL A 295 12.96 2.30 0.01
CA VAL A 295 11.83 1.73 0.74
C VAL A 295 12.02 1.91 2.24
N LEU A 296 11.04 2.53 2.87
CA LEU A 296 10.91 2.67 4.32
C LEU A 296 9.79 1.74 4.79
N LEU A 297 10.12 0.82 5.70
CA LEU A 297 9.17 -0.15 6.26
C LEU A 297 8.99 0.09 7.76
N PRO A 298 8.16 1.06 8.18
CA PRO A 298 7.80 1.24 9.58
C PRO A 298 6.88 0.13 10.06
N PHE A 299 6.82 -0.09 11.37
CA PHE A 299 5.91 -1.05 12.00
C PHE A 299 6.08 -2.49 11.50
N CYS A 300 7.34 -2.95 11.31
CA CYS A 300 7.63 -4.35 10.95
C CYS A 300 7.52 -5.26 12.18
N ASP A 301 6.35 -5.21 12.86
CA ASP A 301 6.06 -5.87 14.14
C ASP A 301 4.77 -6.69 14.11
N TRP A 302 4.19 -6.94 12.93
CA TRP A 302 2.95 -7.72 12.83
C TRP A 302 3.14 -9.18 13.27
N LYS A 303 2.05 -9.81 13.68
CA LYS A 303 2.07 -11.19 14.14
C LYS A 303 2.41 -12.16 13.03
N LEU A 304 3.22 -13.17 13.34
CA LEU A 304 3.53 -14.30 12.45
C LEU A 304 2.32 -15.22 12.23
N GLU A 305 1.45 -15.30 13.21
CA GLU A 305 0.21 -16.05 13.17
C GLU A 305 -0.99 -15.09 13.09
N ASN A 306 -2.10 -15.49 13.64
CA ASN A 306 -3.36 -14.79 13.52
C ASN A 306 -3.35 -13.37 14.13
N GLU A 307 -3.78 -12.38 13.35
CA GLU A 307 -4.00 -11.01 13.84
C GLU A 307 -5.43 -10.77 14.35
N THR A 308 -6.37 -11.66 14.04
CA THR A 308 -7.78 -11.54 14.44
C THR A 308 -8.21 -12.76 15.26
N ASN A 309 -8.89 -12.53 16.38
CA ASN A 309 -9.37 -13.59 17.27
C ASN A 309 -10.53 -14.44 16.68
N ASN A 310 -10.89 -14.28 15.42
CA ASN A 310 -12.04 -14.92 14.78
C ASN A 310 -11.69 -15.62 13.45
N GLN A 311 -10.47 -16.07 13.26
CA GLN A 311 -10.12 -16.86 12.08
C GLN A 311 -10.70 -18.26 12.22
N LEU A 312 -11.48 -18.67 11.22
CA LEU A 312 -12.05 -20.01 11.11
C LEU A 312 -11.15 -20.87 10.22
N VAL A 313 -10.86 -22.08 10.72
CA VAL A 313 -10.20 -23.14 9.96
C VAL A 313 -11.23 -24.20 9.63
N TRP A 314 -11.28 -24.62 8.39
CA TRP A 314 -12.16 -25.69 7.95
C TRP A 314 -11.49 -27.04 8.17
N CYS A 315 -11.97 -27.79 9.16
CA CYS A 315 -11.39 -29.05 9.60
C CYS A 315 -12.27 -30.22 9.18
N ALA A 316 -11.65 -31.31 8.74
CA ALA A 316 -12.31 -32.57 8.45
C ALA A 316 -11.91 -33.62 9.51
N PRO A 317 -12.72 -33.85 10.56
CA PRO A 317 -12.36 -34.76 11.65
C PRO A 317 -12.24 -36.19 11.16
N GLN A 318 -11.18 -36.89 11.60
CA GLN A 318 -10.94 -38.28 11.21
C GLN A 318 -11.41 -39.27 12.28
N GLU A 319 -11.70 -38.81 13.51
CA GLU A 319 -12.03 -39.65 14.63
C GLU A 319 -13.55 -39.76 14.87
N ALA A 320 -14.01 -40.96 15.24
CA ALA A 320 -15.41 -41.20 15.62
C ALA A 320 -15.71 -40.57 17.00
N PRO A 321 -16.90 -39.99 17.22
CA PRO A 321 -18.07 -39.88 16.29
C PRO A 321 -18.03 -38.70 15.34
N PHE A 322 -17.00 -37.84 15.43
CA PHE A 322 -16.96 -36.55 14.70
C PHE A 322 -16.71 -36.72 13.21
N ASN A 323 -16.14 -37.84 12.76
CA ASN A 323 -15.95 -38.19 11.35
C ASN A 323 -17.27 -38.41 10.58
N ALA A 324 -18.41 -38.40 11.25
CA ALA A 324 -19.74 -38.34 10.62
C ALA A 324 -20.06 -36.95 10.04
N LEU A 325 -19.28 -35.93 10.39
CA LEU A 325 -19.39 -34.58 9.91
C LEU A 325 -18.30 -34.35 8.85
N ASP A 326 -18.70 -33.94 7.65
CA ASP A 326 -17.77 -33.80 6.52
C ASP A 326 -16.72 -32.72 6.76
N ILE A 327 -17.15 -31.46 7.05
CA ILE A 327 -16.27 -30.32 7.28
C ILE A 327 -16.89 -29.40 8.33
N LEU A 328 -16.08 -28.95 9.28
CA LEU A 328 -16.47 -28.07 10.38
C LEU A 328 -15.63 -26.79 10.42
N PRO A 329 -16.26 -25.61 10.62
CA PRO A 329 -15.55 -24.38 10.90
C PRO A 329 -15.15 -24.32 12.38
N ILE A 330 -13.84 -24.36 12.65
CA ILE A 330 -13.27 -24.30 14.00
C ILE A 330 -12.50 -23.00 14.17
N ASN A 331 -12.66 -22.32 15.29
CA ASN A 331 -11.89 -21.12 15.60
C ASN A 331 -10.41 -21.49 15.78
N TYR A 332 -9.55 -20.81 15.01
CA TYR A 332 -8.10 -20.97 15.15
C TYR A 332 -7.64 -20.51 16.53
N SER A 333 -7.06 -21.40 17.29
CA SER A 333 -6.51 -21.11 18.61
C SER A 333 -5.45 -22.14 19.00
N THR A 334 -4.57 -21.78 19.93
CA THR A 334 -3.52 -22.68 20.45
C THR A 334 -4.11 -23.95 21.10
N GLN A 335 -5.34 -23.89 21.59
CA GLN A 335 -6.04 -25.07 22.18
C GLN A 335 -6.33 -26.16 21.13
N MET A 336 -6.41 -25.83 19.85
CA MET A 336 -6.56 -26.81 18.76
C MET A 336 -5.40 -27.82 18.74
N ALA A 337 -4.19 -27.39 19.14
CA ALA A 337 -3.00 -28.25 19.13
C ALA A 337 -3.14 -29.50 19.96
N GLU A 338 -3.91 -29.45 21.07
CA GLU A 338 -4.16 -30.56 21.99
C GLU A 338 -5.47 -31.32 21.71
N SER A 339 -6.17 -30.94 20.62
CA SER A 339 -7.46 -31.52 20.20
C SER A 339 -7.30 -32.51 19.05
N ILE A 340 -8.41 -33.13 18.64
CA ILE A 340 -8.51 -33.97 17.44
C ILE A 340 -8.17 -33.17 16.14
N TYR A 341 -8.16 -31.84 16.21
CA TYR A 341 -7.81 -30.91 15.11
C TYR A 341 -6.35 -30.46 15.15
N GLY A 342 -5.49 -31.12 15.97
CA GLY A 342 -4.09 -30.74 16.11
C GLY A 342 -3.31 -30.70 14.77
N ASN A 343 -3.58 -31.65 13.86
CA ASN A 343 -2.95 -31.66 12.56
C ASN A 343 -3.41 -30.49 11.67
N ASP A 344 -4.70 -30.14 11.71
CA ASP A 344 -5.25 -28.98 10.96
C ASP A 344 -4.65 -27.67 11.49
N TYR A 345 -4.54 -27.55 12.84
CA TYR A 345 -3.86 -26.41 13.48
C TYR A 345 -2.43 -26.22 12.98
N LEU A 346 -1.66 -27.33 12.92
CA LEU A 346 -0.27 -27.29 12.51
C LEU A 346 -0.12 -26.90 11.03
N HIS A 347 -0.98 -27.44 10.19
CA HIS A 347 -1.01 -27.13 8.79
C HIS A 347 -1.34 -25.64 8.55
N GLU A 348 -2.39 -25.14 9.20
CA GLU A 348 -2.78 -23.73 9.13
C GLU A 348 -1.68 -22.80 9.64
N ARG A 349 -1.05 -23.16 10.77
CA ARG A 349 0.07 -22.41 11.34
C ARG A 349 1.22 -22.25 10.35
N LEU A 350 1.60 -23.32 9.69
CA LEU A 350 2.65 -23.29 8.66
C LEU A 350 2.27 -22.40 7.48
N GLN A 351 1.02 -22.47 7.04
CA GLN A 351 0.52 -21.59 5.98
C GLN A 351 0.60 -20.11 6.37
N LEU A 352 0.17 -19.77 7.59
CA LEU A 352 0.25 -18.41 8.12
C LEU A 352 1.70 -17.90 8.19
N TRP A 353 2.64 -18.74 8.60
CA TRP A 353 4.06 -18.38 8.61
C TRP A 353 4.60 -18.14 7.21
N VAL A 354 4.28 -19.02 6.26
CA VAL A 354 4.66 -18.84 4.86
C VAL A 354 4.06 -17.57 4.28
N ASP A 355 2.78 -17.29 4.51
CA ASP A 355 2.11 -16.10 4.00
C ASP A 355 2.72 -14.82 4.55
N ASN A 356 3.05 -14.78 5.85
CA ASN A 356 3.70 -13.62 6.45
C ASN A 356 5.16 -13.45 6.02
N LEU A 357 5.91 -14.54 5.83
CA LEU A 357 7.24 -14.48 5.22
C LEU A 357 7.19 -14.01 3.77
N ASN A 358 6.22 -14.49 2.98
CA ASN A 358 6.02 -14.03 1.60
C ASN A 358 5.70 -12.54 1.55
N LEU A 359 4.91 -12.04 2.52
CA LEU A 359 4.62 -10.63 2.62
C LEU A 359 5.88 -9.80 2.92
N LEU A 360 6.72 -10.28 3.84
CA LEU A 360 8.01 -9.66 4.15
C LEU A 360 8.92 -9.68 2.92
N TYR A 361 8.97 -10.80 2.19
CA TYR A 361 9.71 -10.94 0.95
C TYR A 361 9.25 -9.93 -0.11
N VAL A 362 7.94 -9.80 -0.30
CA VAL A 362 7.39 -8.78 -1.21
C VAL A 362 7.86 -7.39 -0.78
N ALA A 363 7.77 -7.03 0.50
CA ALA A 363 8.20 -5.71 0.98
C ALA A 363 9.69 -5.44 0.70
N PHE A 364 10.56 -6.38 1.03
CA PHE A 364 12.01 -6.21 0.89
C PHE A 364 12.47 -6.15 -0.57
N THR A 365 11.85 -6.94 -1.43
CA THR A 365 12.16 -6.97 -2.88
C THR A 365 11.61 -5.77 -3.64
N ARG A 366 10.89 -4.84 -2.98
CA ARG A 366 10.47 -3.56 -3.61
C ARG A 366 11.59 -2.53 -3.63
N ALA A 367 12.58 -2.67 -2.75
CA ALA A 367 13.71 -1.75 -2.66
C ALA A 367 14.73 -1.99 -3.78
N GLY A 368 14.97 -0.97 -4.59
CA GLY A 368 16.01 -0.97 -5.61
C GLY A 368 17.38 -0.62 -5.06
N LYS A 369 17.47 0.45 -4.27
CA LYS A 369 18.74 1.05 -3.80
C LYS A 369 18.90 1.04 -2.29
N ASN A 370 17.86 1.45 -1.54
CA ASN A 370 17.91 1.59 -0.09
C ASN A 370 16.69 0.91 0.55
N LEU A 371 16.94 0.14 1.62
CA LEU A 371 15.91 -0.54 2.42
C LEU A 371 16.11 -0.21 3.89
N ILE A 372 15.12 0.43 4.50
CA ILE A 372 15.18 0.83 5.90
C ILE A 372 13.95 0.30 6.64
N ILE A 373 14.19 -0.37 7.77
CA ILE A 373 13.19 -1.17 8.48
C ILE A 373 13.16 -0.75 9.95
N TRP A 374 11.95 -0.55 10.49
CA TRP A 374 11.76 -0.36 11.94
C TRP A 374 10.89 -1.46 12.52
N SER A 375 11.35 -1.99 13.63
CA SER A 375 10.70 -3.08 14.33
C SER A 375 10.61 -2.78 15.82
N LYS A 376 9.71 -3.45 16.52
CA LYS A 376 9.54 -3.26 17.97
C LYS A 376 10.41 -4.25 18.73
N LYS A 377 11.20 -3.81 19.71
CA LYS A 377 12.00 -4.70 20.56
C LYS A 377 11.11 -5.54 21.48
N GLY A 378 11.48 -6.81 21.69
CA GLY A 378 10.92 -7.66 22.75
C GLY A 378 9.52 -8.25 22.53
N GLN A 379 8.92 -8.15 21.33
CA GLN A 379 7.55 -8.62 21.08
C GLN A 379 7.53 -10.05 20.53
N LYS A 380 7.03 -11.01 21.33
CA LYS A 380 6.97 -12.44 20.95
C LYS A 380 5.87 -12.76 19.95
N GLY A 381 6.09 -13.78 19.11
CA GLY A 381 5.13 -14.27 18.10
C GLY A 381 4.93 -13.29 16.92
N THR A 382 5.87 -12.38 16.70
CA THR A 382 5.79 -11.34 15.67
C THR A 382 6.99 -11.36 14.72
N MET A 383 6.90 -10.55 13.65
CA MET A 383 8.05 -10.30 12.78
C MET A 383 9.23 -9.69 13.52
N SER A 384 8.98 -8.91 14.58
CA SER A 384 10.04 -8.37 15.43
C SER A 384 10.87 -9.48 16.08
N GLU A 385 10.23 -10.50 16.65
CA GLU A 385 10.95 -11.65 17.23
C GLU A 385 11.73 -12.40 16.16
N LEU A 386 11.13 -12.62 15.00
CA LEU A 386 11.82 -13.27 13.89
C LEU A 386 13.07 -12.49 13.49
N LEU A 387 12.95 -11.19 13.22
CA LEU A 387 14.07 -10.33 12.84
C LEU A 387 15.15 -10.28 13.93
N ALA A 388 14.79 -10.15 15.20
CA ALA A 388 15.73 -10.12 16.31
C ALA A 388 16.56 -11.40 16.45
N ASN A 389 16.00 -12.57 16.06
CA ASN A 389 16.72 -13.85 16.09
C ASN A 389 17.53 -14.12 14.81
N VAL A 390 17.16 -13.51 13.70
CA VAL A 390 17.74 -13.80 12.38
C VAL A 390 18.84 -12.81 12.02
N LEU A 391 18.66 -11.51 12.33
CA LEU A 391 19.65 -10.46 11.99
C LEU A 391 21.04 -10.71 12.58
N PRO A 392 21.21 -11.20 13.81
CA PRO A 392 22.56 -11.57 14.32
C PRO A 392 23.25 -12.62 13.46
N VAL A 393 22.50 -13.60 12.93
CA VAL A 393 23.05 -14.63 12.03
C VAL A 393 23.45 -14.04 10.68
N VAL A 394 22.68 -13.09 10.18
CA VAL A 394 22.97 -12.37 8.91
C VAL A 394 24.19 -11.47 9.11
N ALA A 395 24.25 -10.71 10.20
CA ALA A 395 25.38 -9.85 10.55
C ALA A 395 26.70 -10.62 10.62
N LEU A 396 26.68 -11.80 11.26
CA LEU A 396 27.85 -12.68 11.33
C LEU A 396 28.30 -13.19 9.95
N LYS A 397 27.37 -13.46 9.04
CA LYS A 397 27.68 -13.92 7.68
C LYS A 397 28.27 -12.80 6.80
N GLU A 398 27.87 -11.57 7.05
CA GLU A 398 28.31 -10.39 6.30
C GLU A 398 29.49 -9.65 6.95
N ASP A 399 30.01 -10.16 8.08
CA ASP A 399 31.08 -9.53 8.88
C ASP A 399 30.73 -8.10 9.35
N ILE A 400 29.46 -7.94 9.79
CA ILE A 400 28.89 -6.68 10.26
C ILE A 400 28.78 -6.72 11.78
N GLU A 401 29.13 -5.61 12.43
CA GLU A 401 28.97 -5.46 13.88
C GLU A 401 27.47 -5.37 14.24
N TRP A 402 27.06 -6.17 15.24
CA TRP A 402 25.69 -6.24 15.72
C TRP A 402 25.61 -5.81 17.19
N ASP A 403 24.88 -4.73 17.46
CA ASP A 403 24.73 -4.13 18.79
C ASP A 403 23.38 -4.44 19.48
N GLU A 404 22.58 -5.35 18.95
CA GLU A 404 21.22 -5.71 19.37
C GLU A 404 20.13 -4.68 19.06
N GLU A 405 20.47 -3.51 18.54
CA GLU A 405 19.52 -2.43 18.24
C GLU A 405 19.46 -2.07 16.77
N CYS A 406 20.60 -2.13 16.08
CA CYS A 406 20.69 -1.73 14.69
C CYS A 406 21.54 -2.69 13.85
N TYR A 407 21.05 -3.01 12.68
CA TYR A 407 21.78 -3.65 11.59
C TYR A 407 21.97 -2.63 10.48
N GLU A 408 23.19 -2.45 10.00
CA GLU A 408 23.49 -1.51 8.93
C GLU A 408 24.50 -2.12 7.96
N GLN A 409 24.20 -2.07 6.64
CA GLN A 409 25.02 -2.62 5.58
C GLN A 409 25.07 -1.69 4.37
N GLY A 410 26.27 -1.39 3.88
CA GLY A 410 26.51 -0.62 2.67
C GLY A 410 26.44 0.89 2.88
N GLU A 411 26.35 1.63 1.78
CA GLU A 411 26.27 3.09 1.76
C GLU A 411 25.00 3.53 1.04
N LEU A 412 24.42 4.66 1.47
CA LEU A 412 23.23 5.24 0.86
C LEU A 412 23.49 5.56 -0.62
N CYS A 413 22.58 5.10 -1.48
CA CYS A 413 22.59 5.41 -2.90
C CYS A 413 21.73 6.64 -3.17
N SER A 414 22.32 7.71 -3.72
CA SER A 414 21.60 8.95 -4.05
C SER A 414 20.86 8.86 -5.39
N SER A 415 19.84 9.73 -5.56
CA SER A 415 19.06 9.82 -6.79
C SER A 415 19.84 10.38 -7.99
N GLU A 416 20.94 11.11 -7.74
CA GLU A 416 21.73 11.75 -8.81
C GLU A 416 22.61 10.77 -9.59
N GLU A 417 22.95 9.62 -9.04
CA GLU A 417 23.78 8.62 -9.72
C GLU A 417 23.11 8.00 -10.97
N GLU A 418 21.80 8.10 -11.12
CA GLU A 418 21.08 7.57 -12.29
C GLU A 418 21.13 8.48 -13.53
N LYS A 419 21.31 9.78 -13.34
CA LYS A 419 21.35 10.75 -14.45
C LYS A 419 22.70 10.79 -15.18
N ALA A 420 23.70 10.09 -14.66
CA ALA A 420 25.07 10.07 -15.18
C ALA A 420 25.39 8.82 -16.04
N LYS A 421 24.44 7.95 -16.30
CA LYS A 421 24.54 6.79 -17.19
C LYS A 421 23.63 6.96 -18.39
#